data_ba53492eec6acacf28c00d3fbaddc144
#
_entry.id   ba53492eec6acacf28c00d3fbaddc144
#
_cell.length_a   1.000
_cell.length_b   1.000
_cell.length_c   1.000
_cell.angle_alpha   90.00
_cell.angle_beta   90.00
_cell.angle_gamma   90.00
#
_symmetry.space_group_name_H-M   'P 1'
#
loop_
_entity.id
_entity.type
_entity.pdbx_description
1 polymer ?
#
loop_
_entity_poly.entity_id
_entity_poly.type
_entity_poly.pdbx_seq_one_letter_code
_entity_poly.pdbx_strand_id
1 'polypeptide(L)'
;MDLIEELLELAGCQTLTEMAYPTNFSLEEFSQIRSFKGRVDYCEQRLQRLGSGSSRIAYKVDDEKCLKIAKNQKGIAQNIHEARSILDQYGIGATVYEYDENGLWVEMQLARKCTKPEFKRIMGVSFDDMASFAWASFARRNPRSTDIASCFVKNPSIENWVFDNEGVDNRADWLLNLETFVGDFDPSMGVLRDITSIRNWGIVKENGKEKAVIIDDGLDEAIAKEFY
;
A
#
# COMPACT_ATOMS: atom_id res chain seq x y z
N MET A 1 -0.14 36.49 10.04
CA MET A 1 0.61 35.43 9.35
C MET A 1 1.62 34.92 10.36
N ASP A 2 1.57 33.65 10.66
CA ASP A 2 2.45 33.04 11.68
C ASP A 2 3.85 32.88 11.05
N LEU A 3 4.88 33.16 11.83
CA LEU A 3 6.30 33.05 11.40
C LEU A 3 6.65 31.65 10.85
N ILE A 4 5.89 30.65 11.29
CA ILE A 4 6.04 29.27 10.83
C ILE A 4 5.50 29.08 9.42
N GLU A 5 4.38 29.73 9.06
CA GLU A 5 3.83 29.70 7.70
C GLU A 5 4.78 30.37 6.70
N GLU A 6 5.39 31.49 7.09
CA GLU A 6 6.35 32.21 6.25
C GLU A 6 7.66 31.44 6.03
N LEU A 7 8.13 30.70 7.04
CA LEU A 7 9.29 29.82 6.94
C LEU A 7 9.04 28.56 6.10
N LEU A 8 7.83 28.00 6.13
CA LEU A 8 7.43 26.85 5.32
C LEU A 8 7.29 27.24 3.85
N GLU A 9 6.76 28.42 3.56
CA GLU A 9 6.66 28.97 2.20
C GLU A 9 8.05 29.26 1.60
N LEU A 10 8.97 29.82 2.38
CA LEU A 10 10.37 30.05 2.00
C LEU A 10 11.16 28.76 1.78
N ALA A 11 10.82 27.70 2.50
CA ALA A 11 11.45 26.39 2.34
C ALA A 11 10.88 25.58 1.15
N GLY A 12 9.88 26.13 0.42
CA GLY A 12 9.21 25.42 -0.67
C GLY A 12 8.39 24.20 -0.18
N CYS A 13 8.20 24.08 1.13
CA CYS A 13 7.25 23.16 1.72
C CYS A 13 5.85 23.75 1.47
N GLN A 14 5.07 23.12 0.61
CA GLN A 14 3.63 23.37 0.60
C GLN A 14 3.13 23.12 2.02
N THR A 15 2.54 24.15 2.63
CA THR A 15 1.73 23.97 3.84
C THR A 15 0.85 22.75 3.58
N LEU A 16 0.90 21.77 4.47
CA LEU A 16 -0.08 20.69 4.50
C LEU A 16 -1.43 21.40 4.58
N THR A 17 -2.05 21.62 3.43
CA THR A 17 -3.46 22.00 3.40
C THR A 17 -4.13 20.90 4.17
N GLU A 18 -4.69 21.22 5.33
CA GLU A 18 -5.57 20.28 6.05
C GLU A 18 -6.56 19.77 5.01
N MET A 19 -6.36 18.52 4.59
CA MET A 19 -7.24 17.90 3.61
C MET A 19 -8.60 17.80 4.28
N ALA A 20 -9.49 18.72 3.91
CA ALA A 20 -10.78 18.87 4.56
C ALA A 20 -11.64 17.63 4.27
N TYR A 21 -12.02 16.93 5.31
CA TYR A 21 -13.07 15.91 5.22
C TYR A 21 -14.33 16.51 4.60
N PRO A 22 -15.20 15.69 3.97
CA PRO A 22 -16.52 16.14 3.58
C PRO A 22 -17.21 16.85 4.75
N THR A 23 -17.87 17.96 4.50
CA THR A 23 -18.45 18.85 5.52
C THR A 23 -19.35 18.16 6.55
N ASN A 24 -19.83 16.96 6.23
CA ASN A 24 -20.70 16.13 7.07
C ASN A 24 -20.00 14.91 7.69
N PHE A 25 -18.68 14.73 7.50
CA PHE A 25 -17.89 13.64 8.08
C PHE A 25 -16.85 14.21 9.04
N SER A 26 -16.77 13.66 10.24
CA SER A 26 -15.74 13.95 11.23
C SER A 26 -15.07 12.64 11.64
N LEU A 27 -13.76 12.55 11.48
CA LEU A 27 -12.98 11.39 11.92
C LEU A 27 -12.99 11.28 13.45
N GLU A 28 -13.01 12.42 14.15
CA GLU A 28 -13.09 12.46 15.61
C GLU A 28 -14.40 11.83 16.10
N GLU A 29 -15.56 12.25 15.56
CA GLU A 29 -16.86 11.65 15.91
C GLU A 29 -16.91 10.17 15.54
N PHE A 30 -16.42 9.83 14.35
CA PHE A 30 -16.37 8.45 13.85
C PHE A 30 -15.54 7.54 14.78
N SER A 31 -14.39 8.01 15.25
CA SER A 31 -13.49 7.25 16.12
C SER A 31 -14.12 6.89 17.48
N GLN A 32 -15.07 7.69 17.96
CA GLN A 32 -15.82 7.43 19.19
C GLN A 32 -16.89 6.34 19.06
N ILE A 33 -17.24 5.94 17.84
CA ILE A 33 -18.27 4.94 17.58
C ILE A 33 -17.71 3.55 17.83
N ARG A 34 -18.15 2.89 18.91
CA ARG A 34 -17.61 1.59 19.32
C ARG A 34 -18.16 0.40 18.51
N SER A 35 -19.42 0.47 18.06
CA SER A 35 -20.05 -0.64 17.37
C SER A 35 -19.74 -0.64 15.87
N PHE A 36 -19.48 -1.83 15.30
CA PHE A 36 -19.30 -2.00 13.85
C PHE A 36 -20.48 -1.42 13.07
N LYS A 37 -21.72 -1.80 13.47
CA LYS A 37 -22.93 -1.29 12.81
C LYS A 37 -22.99 0.24 12.84
N GLY A 38 -22.73 0.85 13.99
CA GLY A 38 -22.74 2.31 14.11
C GLY A 38 -21.71 2.98 13.18
N ARG A 39 -20.50 2.42 13.07
CA ARG A 39 -19.48 2.92 12.13
C ARG A 39 -19.92 2.81 10.67
N VAL A 40 -20.51 1.67 10.30
CA VAL A 40 -21.05 1.49 8.95
C VAL A 40 -22.17 2.48 8.68
N ASP A 41 -23.17 2.59 9.58
CA ASP A 41 -24.31 3.50 9.43
C ASP A 41 -23.87 4.96 9.33
N TYR A 42 -22.83 5.36 10.10
CA TYR A 42 -22.24 6.70 10.04
C TYR A 42 -21.61 6.98 8.67
N CYS A 43 -20.82 6.02 8.15
CA CYS A 43 -20.18 6.17 6.85
C CYS A 43 -21.19 6.12 5.69
N GLU A 44 -22.15 5.19 5.69
CA GLU A 44 -23.17 5.09 4.62
C GLU A 44 -24.02 6.36 4.45
N GLN A 45 -24.17 7.16 5.52
CA GLN A 45 -24.89 8.42 5.48
C GLN A 45 -24.06 9.59 4.92
N ARG A 46 -22.72 9.48 4.91
CA ARG A 46 -21.81 10.60 4.69
C ARG A 46 -20.78 10.38 3.60
N LEU A 47 -20.41 9.14 3.34
CA LEU A 47 -19.32 8.77 2.44
C LEU A 47 -19.80 7.85 1.31
N GLN A 48 -19.09 7.91 0.19
CA GLN A 48 -19.33 6.98 -0.90
C GLN A 48 -18.64 5.63 -0.61
N ARG A 49 -19.43 4.54 -0.62
CA ARG A 49 -18.88 3.21 -0.51
C ARG A 49 -18.09 2.83 -1.78
N LEU A 50 -16.84 2.42 -1.61
CA LEU A 50 -15.96 1.96 -2.69
C LEU A 50 -16.08 0.46 -2.93
N GLY A 51 -16.25 -0.33 -1.86
CA GLY A 51 -16.37 -1.77 -1.96
C GLY A 51 -16.45 -2.47 -0.61
N SER A 52 -16.70 -3.78 -0.64
CA SER A 52 -16.72 -4.63 0.54
C SER A 52 -16.15 -6.00 0.21
N GLY A 53 -15.08 -6.36 0.92
CA GLY A 53 -14.54 -7.72 0.93
C GLY A 53 -15.14 -8.58 2.04
N SER A 54 -14.56 -9.75 2.27
CA SER A 54 -14.97 -10.67 3.35
C SER A 54 -14.68 -10.11 4.75
N SER A 55 -13.63 -9.31 4.89
CA SER A 55 -13.09 -8.84 6.17
C SER A 55 -13.24 -7.34 6.40
N ARG A 56 -13.33 -6.53 5.33
CA ARG A 56 -13.34 -5.05 5.42
C ARG A 56 -14.36 -4.42 4.48
N ILE A 57 -14.76 -3.18 4.79
CA ILE A 57 -15.51 -2.29 3.90
C ILE A 57 -14.65 -1.05 3.69
N ALA A 58 -14.60 -0.53 2.46
CA ALA A 58 -13.88 0.69 2.11
C ALA A 58 -14.84 1.79 1.66
N TYR A 59 -14.61 3.01 2.14
CA TYR A 59 -15.33 4.22 1.81
C TYR A 59 -14.38 5.29 1.28
N LYS A 60 -14.83 6.08 0.32
CA LYS A 60 -14.14 7.27 -0.15
C LYS A 60 -14.38 8.40 0.84
N VAL A 61 -13.30 8.95 1.40
CA VAL A 61 -13.37 10.14 2.27
C VAL A 61 -13.36 11.40 1.40
N ASP A 62 -12.34 11.51 0.54
CA ASP A 62 -12.19 12.59 -0.43
C ASP A 62 -11.50 12.07 -1.71
N ASP A 63 -10.92 12.95 -2.53
CA ASP A 63 -10.25 12.54 -3.76
C ASP A 63 -8.88 11.91 -3.54
N GLU A 64 -8.33 11.98 -2.32
CA GLU A 64 -7.00 11.49 -1.96
C GLU A 64 -7.02 10.43 -0.86
N LYS A 65 -8.15 10.30 -0.12
CA LYS A 65 -8.25 9.44 1.06
C LYS A 65 -9.38 8.43 0.98
N CYS A 66 -9.14 7.27 1.55
CA CYS A 66 -10.17 6.26 1.82
C CYS A 66 -10.08 5.75 3.25
N LEU A 67 -11.21 5.28 3.76
CA LEU A 67 -11.35 4.69 5.09
C LEU A 67 -11.72 3.22 4.95
N LYS A 68 -10.93 2.31 5.52
CA LYS A 68 -11.23 0.88 5.60
C LYS A 68 -11.69 0.50 6.99
N ILE A 69 -12.86 -0.10 7.10
CA ILE A 69 -13.48 -0.54 8.37
C ILE A 69 -13.44 -2.06 8.47
N ALA A 70 -12.91 -2.58 9.56
CA ALA A 70 -12.89 -4.01 9.85
C ALA A 70 -14.29 -4.55 10.15
N LYS A 71 -14.67 -5.66 9.52
CA LYS A 71 -15.96 -6.37 9.72
C LYS A 71 -15.87 -7.46 10.80
N ASN A 72 -14.68 -8.00 11.02
CA ASN A 72 -14.39 -9.15 11.88
C ASN A 72 -12.92 -9.16 12.32
N GLN A 73 -12.51 -10.14 13.10
CA GLN A 73 -11.15 -10.29 13.63
C GLN A 73 -10.07 -10.29 12.52
N LYS A 74 -10.37 -10.96 11.39
CA LYS A 74 -9.47 -10.92 10.24
C LYS A 74 -9.27 -9.51 9.70
N GLY A 75 -10.33 -8.71 9.59
CA GLY A 75 -10.24 -7.33 9.17
C GLY A 75 -9.46 -6.46 10.16
N ILE A 76 -9.61 -6.72 11.46
CA ILE A 76 -8.83 -6.07 12.51
C ILE A 76 -7.34 -6.37 12.35
N ALA A 77 -6.97 -7.65 12.20
CA ALA A 77 -5.59 -8.05 12.00
C ALA A 77 -4.98 -7.43 10.73
N GLN A 78 -5.75 -7.38 9.63
CA GLN A 78 -5.32 -6.74 8.39
C GLN A 78 -5.12 -5.22 8.55
N ASN A 79 -6.00 -4.52 9.27
CA ASN A 79 -5.84 -3.08 9.52
C ASN A 79 -4.61 -2.79 10.39
N ILE A 80 -4.37 -3.61 11.42
CA ILE A 80 -3.16 -3.47 12.28
C ILE A 80 -1.90 -3.71 11.45
N HIS A 81 -1.91 -4.69 10.55
CA HIS A 81 -0.77 -4.97 9.69
C HIS A 81 -0.50 -3.79 8.73
N GLU A 82 -1.52 -3.32 8.01
CA GLU A 82 -1.40 -2.15 7.12
C GLU A 82 -0.93 -0.89 7.88
N ALA A 83 -1.47 -0.64 9.08
CA ALA A 83 -1.08 0.52 9.88
C ALA A 83 0.39 0.50 10.34
N ARG A 84 0.99 -0.69 10.42
CA ARG A 84 2.40 -0.89 10.79
C ARG A 84 3.30 -1.16 9.61
N SER A 85 2.73 -1.22 8.41
CA SER A 85 3.49 -1.46 7.19
C SER A 85 4.46 -0.30 6.93
N ILE A 86 5.63 -0.63 6.44
CA ILE A 86 6.66 0.34 6.07
C ILE A 86 6.84 0.44 4.55
N LEU A 87 5.93 -0.18 3.78
CA LEU A 87 5.99 -0.18 2.32
C LEU A 87 5.99 1.23 1.73
N ASP A 88 5.33 2.18 2.36
CA ASP A 88 5.34 3.59 1.96
C ASP A 88 6.73 4.24 2.11
N GLN A 89 7.50 3.87 3.14
CA GLN A 89 8.86 4.36 3.34
C GLN A 89 9.82 3.92 2.22
N TYR A 90 9.56 2.76 1.61
CA TYR A 90 10.25 2.27 0.41
C TYR A 90 9.65 2.81 -0.90
N GLY A 91 8.62 3.65 -0.81
CA GLY A 91 7.95 4.20 -1.99
C GLY A 91 7.13 3.19 -2.78
N ILE A 92 6.77 2.04 -2.20
CA ILE A 92 6.00 0.96 -2.84
C ILE A 92 4.60 0.75 -2.27
N GLY A 93 4.30 1.31 -1.10
CA GLY A 93 3.00 1.23 -0.45
C GLY A 93 2.18 2.51 -0.57
N ALA A 94 0.86 2.40 -0.40
CA ALA A 94 -0.01 3.53 -0.19
C ALA A 94 0.20 4.09 1.22
N THR A 95 0.23 5.41 1.37
CA THR A 95 0.44 6.07 2.66
C THR A 95 -0.75 5.81 3.59
N VAL A 96 -0.47 5.45 4.83
CA VAL A 96 -1.44 5.40 5.93
C VAL A 96 -1.37 6.74 6.67
N TYR A 97 -2.50 7.42 6.80
CA TYR A 97 -2.59 8.73 7.45
C TYR A 97 -2.95 8.60 8.93
N GLU A 98 -3.96 7.77 9.23
CA GLU A 98 -4.43 7.57 10.59
C GLU A 98 -5.06 6.18 10.76
N TYR A 99 -5.10 5.68 12.00
CA TYR A 99 -5.67 4.37 12.30
C TYR A 99 -6.10 4.25 13.75
N ASP A 100 -7.02 3.32 14.01
CA ASP A 100 -7.39 2.89 15.35
C ASP A 100 -6.39 1.84 15.86
N GLU A 101 -5.85 2.05 17.07
CA GLU A 101 -4.84 1.14 17.66
C GLU A 101 -5.35 -0.30 17.83
N ASN A 102 -6.67 -0.48 17.95
CA ASN A 102 -7.30 -1.80 18.03
C ASN A 102 -7.65 -2.37 16.64
N GLY A 103 -7.25 -1.69 15.54
CA GLY A 103 -7.45 -2.13 14.18
C GLY A 103 -8.89 -2.05 13.67
N LEU A 104 -9.76 -1.28 14.33
CA LEU A 104 -11.18 -1.17 13.92
C LEU A 104 -11.34 -0.48 12.58
N TRP A 105 -10.43 0.45 12.25
CA TRP A 105 -10.37 1.17 10.98
C TRP A 105 -8.96 1.64 10.68
N VAL A 106 -8.70 1.96 9.41
CA VAL A 106 -7.50 2.62 8.91
C VAL A 106 -7.88 3.61 7.82
N GLU A 107 -7.35 4.83 7.90
CA GLU A 107 -7.42 5.85 6.85
C GLU A 107 -6.13 5.83 6.06
N MET A 108 -6.24 5.73 4.75
CA MET A 108 -5.09 5.63 3.88
C MET A 108 -5.32 6.34 2.54
N GLN A 109 -4.25 6.49 1.79
CA GLN A 109 -4.27 7.08 0.47
C GLN A 109 -5.25 6.35 -0.46
N LEU A 110 -6.13 7.11 -1.10
CA LEU A 110 -7.07 6.59 -2.08
C LEU A 110 -6.35 6.26 -3.37
N ALA A 111 -6.47 5.02 -3.81
CA ALA A 111 -5.92 4.58 -5.07
C ALA A 111 -7.02 3.98 -5.97
N ARG A 112 -6.96 4.25 -7.26
CA ARG A 112 -7.74 3.50 -8.23
C ARG A 112 -7.00 2.20 -8.59
N LYS A 113 -7.73 1.18 -9.03
CA LYS A 113 -7.13 -0.10 -9.43
C LYS A 113 -6.09 0.09 -10.53
N CYS A 114 -4.97 -0.62 -10.39
CA CYS A 114 -3.90 -0.68 -11.38
C CYS A 114 -4.06 -1.90 -12.30
N THR A 115 -3.85 -1.72 -13.60
CA THR A 115 -3.74 -2.81 -14.57
C THR A 115 -2.26 -3.00 -14.98
N LYS A 116 -1.89 -4.19 -15.46
CA LYS A 116 -0.51 -4.45 -15.94
C LYS A 116 -0.01 -3.47 -17.01
N PRO A 117 -0.82 -3.07 -18.02
CA PRO A 117 -0.41 -2.04 -18.96
C PRO A 117 -0.18 -0.67 -18.33
N GLU A 118 -1.02 -0.26 -17.37
CA GLU A 118 -0.86 0.99 -16.64
C GLU A 118 0.37 0.96 -15.74
N PHE A 119 0.60 -0.16 -15.04
CA PHE A 119 1.80 -0.36 -14.25
C PHE A 119 3.07 -0.13 -15.12
N LYS A 120 3.13 -0.80 -16.29
CA LYS A 120 4.25 -0.62 -17.23
C LYS A 120 4.39 0.83 -17.70
N ARG A 121 3.29 1.50 -18.01
CA ARG A 121 3.29 2.90 -18.45
C ARG A 121 3.85 3.83 -17.36
N ILE A 122 3.46 3.61 -16.10
CA ILE A 122 3.81 4.46 -14.96
C ILE A 122 5.22 4.15 -14.47
N MET A 123 5.51 2.87 -14.24
CA MET A 123 6.77 2.42 -13.63
C MET A 123 7.91 2.22 -14.65
N GLY A 124 7.58 2.18 -15.95
CA GLY A 124 8.56 1.94 -17.02
C GLY A 124 9.08 0.50 -17.13
N VAL A 125 8.72 -0.38 -16.17
CA VAL A 125 9.03 -1.81 -16.15
C VAL A 125 7.74 -2.62 -16.19
N SER A 126 7.73 -3.80 -16.83
CA SER A 126 6.52 -4.62 -16.84
C SER A 126 6.25 -5.21 -15.45
N PHE A 127 4.96 -5.41 -15.13
CA PHE A 127 4.58 -6.05 -13.86
C PHE A 127 5.18 -7.46 -13.73
N ASP A 128 5.24 -8.21 -14.82
CA ASP A 128 5.79 -9.57 -14.82
C ASP A 128 7.33 -9.58 -14.61
N ASP A 129 8.04 -8.56 -15.12
CA ASP A 129 9.48 -8.39 -14.85
C ASP A 129 9.73 -8.01 -13.39
N MET A 130 8.95 -7.06 -12.85
CA MET A 130 9.01 -6.70 -11.43
C MET A 130 8.74 -7.91 -10.53
N ALA A 131 7.67 -8.66 -10.81
CA ALA A 131 7.34 -9.87 -10.05
C ALA A 131 8.45 -10.94 -10.14
N SER A 132 9.03 -11.13 -11.34
CA SER A 132 10.16 -12.05 -11.53
C SER A 132 11.39 -11.64 -10.73
N PHE A 133 11.71 -10.34 -10.71
CA PHE A 133 12.80 -9.79 -9.92
C PHE A 133 12.59 -10.00 -8.42
N ALA A 134 11.37 -9.70 -7.91
CA ALA A 134 11.02 -9.89 -6.50
C ALA A 134 11.17 -11.36 -6.06
N TRP A 135 10.69 -12.32 -6.88
CA TRP A 135 10.85 -13.75 -6.61
C TRP A 135 12.29 -14.21 -6.66
N ALA A 136 13.08 -13.73 -7.61
CA ALA A 136 14.49 -14.05 -7.72
C ALA A 136 15.28 -13.51 -6.52
N SER A 137 14.99 -12.28 -6.10
CA SER A 137 15.57 -11.64 -4.91
C SER A 137 15.28 -12.43 -3.65
N PHE A 138 14.02 -12.86 -3.47
CA PHE A 138 13.62 -13.72 -2.37
C PHE A 138 14.39 -15.07 -2.37
N ALA A 139 14.50 -15.71 -3.53
CA ALA A 139 15.21 -16.99 -3.66
C ALA A 139 16.69 -16.89 -3.28
N ARG A 140 17.37 -15.80 -3.66
CA ARG A 140 18.78 -15.59 -3.30
C ARG A 140 19.00 -15.56 -1.78
N ARG A 141 18.07 -14.95 -1.05
CA ARG A 141 18.16 -14.82 0.41
C ARG A 141 17.58 -16.03 1.16
N ASN A 142 16.77 -16.83 0.49
CA ASN A 142 16.11 -18.02 1.03
C ASN A 142 16.42 -19.28 0.21
N PRO A 143 17.65 -19.83 0.27
CA PRO A 143 18.07 -20.96 -0.58
C PRO A 143 17.16 -22.20 -0.49
N ARG A 144 16.50 -22.40 0.66
CA ARG A 144 15.54 -23.51 0.86
C ARG A 144 14.25 -23.34 0.05
N SER A 145 13.97 -22.14 -0.41
CA SER A 145 12.76 -21.82 -1.20
C SER A 145 13.05 -21.70 -2.70
N THR A 146 14.27 -22.00 -3.15
CA THR A 146 14.71 -21.82 -4.54
C THR A 146 13.82 -22.57 -5.52
N ASP A 147 13.44 -23.82 -5.22
CA ASP A 147 12.59 -24.63 -6.10
C ASP A 147 11.21 -24.02 -6.29
N ILE A 148 10.63 -23.48 -5.21
CA ILE A 148 9.32 -22.82 -5.26
C ILE A 148 9.43 -21.49 -6.01
N ALA A 149 10.43 -20.67 -5.68
CA ALA A 149 10.63 -19.38 -6.30
C ALA A 149 10.91 -19.49 -7.82
N SER A 150 11.67 -20.51 -8.25
CA SER A 150 11.97 -20.74 -9.67
C SER A 150 10.72 -20.92 -10.53
N CYS A 151 9.63 -21.44 -9.98
CA CYS A 151 8.36 -21.57 -10.67
C CYS A 151 7.70 -20.20 -11.02
N PHE A 152 8.08 -19.15 -10.31
CA PHE A 152 7.51 -17.80 -10.49
C PHE A 152 8.44 -16.85 -11.26
N VAL A 153 9.73 -17.15 -11.37
CA VAL A 153 10.69 -16.36 -12.16
C VAL A 153 10.46 -16.61 -13.64
N LYS A 154 9.88 -15.63 -14.33
CA LYS A 154 9.57 -15.71 -15.77
C LYS A 154 10.62 -15.05 -16.66
N ASN A 155 11.39 -14.12 -16.10
CA ASN A 155 12.42 -13.39 -16.81
C ASN A 155 13.72 -13.34 -15.97
N PRO A 156 14.60 -14.34 -16.10
CA PRO A 156 15.87 -14.36 -15.36
C PRO A 156 16.83 -13.21 -15.74
N SER A 157 16.69 -12.64 -16.93
CA SER A 157 17.56 -11.55 -17.40
C SER A 157 17.30 -10.21 -16.72
N ILE A 158 16.15 -10.05 -16.04
CA ILE A 158 15.81 -8.80 -15.35
C ILE A 158 16.81 -8.49 -14.23
N GLU A 159 17.32 -9.48 -13.53
CA GLU A 159 18.30 -9.28 -12.46
C GLU A 159 19.59 -8.65 -12.98
N ASN A 160 20.16 -9.20 -14.04
CA ASN A 160 21.36 -8.64 -14.66
C ASN A 160 21.09 -7.20 -15.10
N TRP A 161 19.96 -6.97 -15.78
CA TRP A 161 19.61 -5.61 -16.22
C TRP A 161 19.50 -4.63 -15.04
N VAL A 162 18.93 -5.01 -13.91
CA VAL A 162 18.81 -4.16 -12.73
C VAL A 162 20.19 -3.78 -12.19
N PHE A 163 21.06 -4.76 -11.97
CA PHE A 163 22.41 -4.50 -11.44
C PHE A 163 23.31 -3.73 -12.41
N ASP A 164 23.16 -3.96 -13.70
CA ASP A 164 23.93 -3.24 -14.73
C ASP A 164 23.50 -1.76 -14.87
N ASN A 165 22.33 -1.39 -14.37
CA ASN A 165 21.75 -0.05 -14.49
C ASN A 165 21.52 0.65 -13.12
N GLU A 166 22.08 0.12 -12.03
CA GLU A 166 22.06 0.75 -10.72
C GLU A 166 22.72 2.15 -10.78
N GLY A 167 22.04 3.15 -10.19
CA GLY A 167 22.50 4.55 -10.18
C GLY A 167 22.44 5.25 -11.54
N VAL A 168 21.96 4.58 -12.59
CA VAL A 168 21.86 5.10 -13.97
C VAL A 168 20.40 5.22 -14.41
N ASP A 169 19.56 4.27 -14.02
CA ASP A 169 18.15 4.20 -14.38
C ASP A 169 17.27 4.13 -13.13
N ASN A 170 16.44 5.13 -12.91
CA ASN A 170 15.54 5.21 -11.76
C ASN A 170 14.63 3.98 -11.61
N ARG A 171 14.38 3.21 -12.68
CA ARG A 171 13.61 1.97 -12.64
C ARG A 171 14.41 0.85 -11.99
N ALA A 172 15.71 0.79 -12.26
CA ALA A 172 16.62 -0.15 -11.61
C ALA A 172 16.74 0.17 -10.12
N ASP A 173 16.93 1.45 -9.77
CA ASP A 173 17.02 1.91 -8.39
C ASP A 173 15.73 1.61 -7.62
N TRP A 174 14.56 1.80 -8.25
CA TRP A 174 13.28 1.44 -7.64
C TRP A 174 13.15 -0.07 -7.39
N LEU A 175 13.61 -0.92 -8.33
CA LEU A 175 13.62 -2.37 -8.14
C LEU A 175 14.60 -2.80 -7.05
N LEU A 176 15.73 -2.12 -6.89
CA LEU A 176 16.66 -2.37 -5.78
C LEU A 176 16.06 -1.98 -4.42
N ASN A 177 15.27 -0.91 -4.35
CA ASN A 177 14.49 -0.61 -3.14
C ASN A 177 13.49 -1.73 -2.82
N LEU A 178 12.82 -2.27 -3.84
CA LEU A 178 11.94 -3.43 -3.67
C LEU A 178 12.73 -4.66 -3.21
N GLU A 179 13.93 -4.90 -3.74
CA GLU A 179 14.82 -5.98 -3.30
C GLU A 179 15.21 -5.82 -1.83
N THR A 180 15.60 -4.61 -1.43
CA THR A 180 15.97 -4.30 -0.05
C THR A 180 14.79 -4.62 0.87
N PHE A 181 13.60 -4.15 0.54
CA PHE A 181 12.38 -4.49 1.29
C PHE A 181 12.16 -6.01 1.37
N VAL A 182 12.18 -6.72 0.24
CA VAL A 182 12.00 -8.17 0.19
C VAL A 182 13.07 -8.92 1.01
N GLY A 183 14.25 -8.33 1.13
CA GLY A 183 15.38 -8.97 1.81
C GLY A 183 15.49 -8.69 3.28
N ASP A 184 15.28 -7.45 3.69
CA ASP A 184 15.54 -7.00 5.07
C ASP A 184 14.44 -7.43 6.05
N PHE A 185 13.24 -7.61 5.55
CA PHE A 185 12.07 -7.92 6.39
C PHE A 185 11.69 -9.40 6.39
N ASP A 186 12.48 -10.28 5.74
CA ASP A 186 12.13 -11.70 5.60
C ASP A 186 10.63 -11.85 5.31
N PRO A 187 10.16 -11.25 4.19
CA PRO A 187 8.73 -11.23 3.91
C PRO A 187 8.26 -12.66 3.90
N SER A 188 7.25 -12.94 4.68
CA SER A 188 6.57 -14.21 4.59
C SER A 188 6.20 -14.43 3.11
N MET A 189 6.13 -15.67 2.66
CA MET A 189 5.67 -15.96 1.29
C MET A 189 4.32 -15.31 0.98
N GLY A 190 3.53 -14.96 2.02
CA GLY A 190 2.30 -14.21 1.92
C GLY A 190 2.51 -12.80 1.38
N VAL A 191 3.37 -12.01 2.01
CA VAL A 191 3.69 -10.63 1.58
C VAL A 191 4.26 -10.62 0.16
N LEU A 192 5.16 -11.56 -0.17
CA LEU A 192 5.71 -11.65 -1.53
C LEU A 192 4.62 -11.97 -2.57
N ARG A 193 3.66 -12.85 -2.25
CA ARG A 193 2.51 -13.13 -3.12
C ARG A 193 1.62 -11.90 -3.30
N ASP A 194 1.45 -11.10 -2.25
CA ASP A 194 0.68 -9.86 -2.33
C ASP A 194 1.40 -8.84 -3.23
N ILE A 195 2.70 -8.62 -3.06
CA ILE A 195 3.53 -7.76 -3.92
C ILE A 195 3.45 -8.20 -5.39
N THR A 196 3.49 -9.49 -5.65
CA THR A 196 3.49 -10.05 -7.01
C THR A 196 2.09 -10.31 -7.58
N SER A 197 1.05 -9.82 -6.90
CA SER A 197 -0.35 -9.84 -7.37
C SER A 197 -0.80 -8.46 -7.82
N ILE A 198 -1.08 -8.28 -9.12
CA ILE A 198 -1.55 -6.99 -9.67
C ILE A 198 -2.86 -6.50 -9.02
N ARG A 199 -3.62 -7.40 -8.39
CA ARG A 199 -4.89 -7.05 -7.70
C ARG A 199 -4.67 -6.18 -6.48
N ASN A 200 -3.48 -6.26 -5.88
CA ASN A 200 -3.10 -5.53 -4.68
C ASN A 200 -2.43 -4.18 -5.01
N TRP A 201 -2.35 -3.83 -6.30
CA TRP A 201 -1.78 -2.57 -6.76
C TRP A 201 -2.85 -1.57 -7.16
N GLY A 202 -2.61 -0.33 -6.77
CA GLY A 202 -3.40 0.83 -7.15
C GLY A 202 -2.56 1.91 -7.78
N ILE A 203 -3.21 2.94 -8.30
CA ILE A 203 -2.57 4.14 -8.82
C ILE A 203 -3.04 5.30 -7.97
N VAL A 204 -2.08 6.04 -7.43
CA VAL A 204 -2.26 7.28 -6.69
C VAL A 204 -1.71 8.46 -7.51
N LYS A 205 -2.09 9.68 -7.13
CA LYS A 205 -1.49 10.91 -7.67
C LYS A 205 -0.71 11.59 -6.56
N GLU A 206 0.56 11.85 -6.81
CA GLU A 206 1.44 12.62 -5.94
C GLU A 206 2.06 13.76 -6.75
N ASN A 207 1.86 14.99 -6.31
CA ASN A 207 2.38 16.20 -7.00
C ASN A 207 2.02 16.23 -8.50
N GLY A 208 0.79 15.83 -8.85
CA GLY A 208 0.29 15.76 -10.23
C GLY A 208 0.81 14.60 -11.07
N LYS A 209 1.66 13.73 -10.53
CA LYS A 209 2.19 12.53 -11.21
C LYS A 209 1.49 11.26 -10.72
N GLU A 210 1.26 10.33 -11.64
CA GLU A 210 0.75 9.00 -11.28
C GLU A 210 1.89 8.11 -10.77
N LYS A 211 1.59 7.33 -9.72
CA LYS A 211 2.49 6.36 -9.11
C LYS A 211 1.73 5.08 -8.82
N ALA A 212 2.32 3.92 -9.11
CA ALA A 212 1.75 2.64 -8.73
C ALA A 212 2.21 2.28 -7.31
N VAL A 213 1.26 1.88 -6.45
CA VAL A 213 1.49 1.55 -5.05
C VAL A 213 0.72 0.29 -4.65
N ILE A 214 1.20 -0.43 -3.65
CA ILE A 214 0.48 -1.54 -3.02
C ILE A 214 -0.60 -0.96 -2.12
N ILE A 215 -1.83 -1.47 -2.28
CA ILE A 215 -3.03 -0.98 -1.57
C ILE A 215 -3.67 -2.04 -0.66
N ASP A 216 -3.19 -3.28 -0.70
CA ASP A 216 -3.66 -4.40 0.12
C ASP A 216 -2.49 -5.34 0.40
N ASP A 217 -1.80 -5.10 1.49
CA ASP A 217 -0.69 -5.91 2.03
C ASP A 217 -1.09 -6.63 3.32
N GLY A 218 -2.39 -6.71 3.60
CA GLY A 218 -2.95 -7.19 4.85
C GLY A 218 -2.86 -8.71 5.11
N LEU A 219 -2.04 -9.45 4.36
CA LEU A 219 -1.87 -10.90 4.53
C LEU A 219 -0.41 -11.23 4.86
N ASP A 220 -0.04 -11.14 6.14
CA ASP A 220 1.16 -11.82 6.62
C ASP A 220 0.91 -13.32 6.85
N GLU A 221 1.98 -14.08 7.08
CA GLU A 221 1.88 -15.53 7.31
C GLU A 221 1.12 -15.85 8.60
N ALA A 222 1.18 -14.99 9.61
CA ALA A 222 0.47 -15.19 10.88
C ALA A 222 -1.04 -15.03 10.65
N ILE A 223 -1.46 -13.97 9.94
CA ILE A 223 -2.86 -13.76 9.55
C ILE A 223 -3.35 -14.88 8.64
N ALA A 224 -2.51 -15.33 7.68
CA ALA A 224 -2.87 -16.43 6.80
C ALA A 224 -3.07 -17.74 7.57
N LYS A 225 -2.21 -18.07 8.53
CA LYS A 225 -2.34 -19.28 9.36
C LYS A 225 -3.53 -19.25 10.31
N GLU A 226 -3.88 -18.07 10.82
CA GLU A 226 -4.97 -17.92 11.78
C GLU A 226 -6.37 -17.95 11.12
N PHE A 227 -6.51 -17.38 9.90
CA PHE A 227 -7.82 -17.13 9.28
C PHE A 227 -8.08 -17.91 7.98
N TYR A 228 -7.13 -18.72 7.48
CA TYR A 228 -7.24 -19.56 6.29
C TYR A 228 -6.74 -20.99 6.52
#